data_1f0c4608ac6d896ff2b1a90786f740b4
#
_entry.id   1f0c4608ac6d896ff2b1a90786f740b4
#
_cell.length_a   1.000
_cell.length_b   1.000
_cell.length_c   1.000
_cell.angle_alpha   90.00
_cell.angle_beta   90.00
_cell.angle_gamma   90.00
#
_symmetry.space_group_name_H-M   'P 1'
#
loop_
_entity.id
_entity.type
_entity.pdbx_description
1 polymer ?
#
loop_
_entity_poly.entity_id
_entity_poly.type
_entity_poly.pdbx_seq_one_letter_code
_entity_poly.pdbx_strand_id
1 'polypeptide(L)'
;MFIDLHMHEMRYSGDSFLPLEEIVEIAKEKGLDGICITDHDSMGLREFAASYSKKVNFPIFVGIEFFSLQGDIIAFGIDSYPDHRISAQEFIDFVKAQGGVCYSAHPFRNNRRGLEEHLNEVRGLDGIEVLNGSTLKAACQKAAEYARALDLVPVGASDCHVPEKVGVYATYFPEEVHTVEELVAAFTKKNLKPAYYKDGKYHVLDVDKFLKDI
;
A
#
# COMPACT_ATOMS: atom_id res chain seq x y z
N MET A 1 6.54 12.81 6.10
CA MET A 1 5.83 11.78 6.89
C MET A 1 6.18 10.39 6.37
N PHE A 2 6.17 9.39 7.24
CA PHE A 2 6.28 7.97 6.85
C PHE A 2 4.95 7.29 7.11
N ILE A 3 4.32 6.75 6.08
CA ILE A 3 3.01 6.09 6.15
C ILE A 3 3.17 4.68 5.57
N ASP A 4 2.74 3.67 6.31
CA ASP A 4 2.64 2.31 5.78
C ASP A 4 1.31 2.16 5.03
N LEU A 5 1.39 1.86 3.74
CA LEU A 5 0.26 1.93 2.82
C LEU A 5 -0.46 0.59 2.60
N HIS A 6 0.01 -0.52 3.24
CA HIS A 6 -0.55 -1.85 3.03
C HIS A 6 -0.45 -2.68 4.32
N MET A 7 -1.56 -2.78 5.02
CA MET A 7 -1.69 -3.51 6.29
C MET A 7 -3.04 -4.22 6.36
N HIS A 8 -3.06 -5.37 7.05
CA HIS A 8 -4.26 -6.19 7.23
C HIS A 8 -4.68 -6.26 8.69
N GLU A 9 -5.99 -6.07 8.94
CA GLU A 9 -6.60 -6.10 10.25
C GLU A 9 -7.49 -7.35 10.40
N MET A 10 -7.46 -7.99 11.56
CA MET A 10 -8.04 -9.32 11.79
C MET A 10 -9.55 -9.44 11.63
N ARG A 11 -10.32 -8.34 11.67
CA ARG A 11 -11.79 -8.36 11.55
C ARG A 11 -12.24 -8.60 10.11
N TYR A 12 -11.44 -8.16 9.13
CA TYR A 12 -11.81 -8.22 7.71
C TYR A 12 -10.80 -8.97 6.84
N SER A 13 -9.59 -9.24 7.35
CA SER A 13 -8.61 -10.13 6.72
C SER A 13 -8.44 -11.38 7.58
N GLY A 14 -9.03 -12.50 7.14
CA GLY A 14 -9.08 -13.74 7.92
C GLY A 14 -7.71 -14.44 8.12
N ASP A 15 -6.67 -13.97 7.47
CA ASP A 15 -5.28 -14.40 7.56
C ASP A 15 -4.41 -13.44 8.38
N SER A 16 -4.97 -12.32 8.85
CA SER A 16 -4.31 -11.43 9.82
C SER A 16 -4.65 -11.83 11.26
N PHE A 17 -3.68 -11.65 12.15
CA PHE A 17 -3.81 -11.85 13.60
C PHE A 17 -3.73 -10.55 14.38
N LEU A 18 -3.78 -9.41 13.69
CA LEU A 18 -3.53 -8.08 14.23
C LEU A 18 -4.83 -7.30 14.47
N PRO A 19 -5.21 -6.97 15.70
CA PRO A 19 -6.22 -5.94 15.95
C PRO A 19 -5.66 -4.55 15.62
N LEU A 20 -6.54 -3.64 15.20
CA LEU A 20 -6.15 -2.26 14.84
C LEU A 20 -5.39 -1.55 15.95
N GLU A 21 -5.78 -1.79 17.20
CA GLU A 21 -5.17 -1.19 18.38
C GLU A 21 -3.69 -1.54 18.49
N GLU A 22 -3.34 -2.81 18.28
CA GLU A 22 -1.95 -3.29 18.31
C GLU A 22 -1.13 -2.77 17.13
N ILE A 23 -1.74 -2.72 15.93
CA ILE A 23 -1.10 -2.13 14.75
C ILE A 23 -0.69 -0.68 15.05
N VAL A 24 -1.60 0.12 15.60
CA VAL A 24 -1.35 1.54 15.92
C VAL A 24 -0.28 1.71 16.99
N GLU A 25 -0.28 0.88 18.02
CA GLU A 25 0.74 0.92 19.07
C GLU A 25 2.14 0.67 18.50
N ILE A 26 2.32 -0.42 17.77
CA ILE A 26 3.60 -0.75 17.12
C ILE A 26 4.01 0.30 16.07
N ALA A 27 3.06 0.80 15.29
CA ALA A 27 3.32 1.83 14.29
C ALA A 27 3.89 3.11 14.91
N LYS A 28 3.29 3.57 16.02
CA LYS A 28 3.78 4.72 16.79
C LYS A 28 5.16 4.47 17.40
N GLU A 29 5.39 3.29 17.99
CA GLU A 29 6.69 2.91 18.57
C GLU A 29 7.81 2.93 17.53
N LYS A 30 7.50 2.54 16.27
CA LYS A 30 8.45 2.58 15.15
C LYS A 30 8.57 3.97 14.51
N GLY A 31 7.77 4.95 14.92
CA GLY A 31 7.82 6.32 14.39
C GLY A 31 7.17 6.47 13.02
N LEU A 32 6.14 5.66 12.70
CA LEU A 32 5.23 5.97 11.61
C LEU A 32 4.38 7.20 11.96
N ASP A 33 4.07 8.00 10.96
CA ASP A 33 3.20 9.18 11.06
C ASP A 33 1.74 8.88 10.71
N GLY A 34 1.47 7.70 10.14
CA GLY A 34 0.16 7.21 9.77
C GLY A 34 0.21 5.79 9.21
N ILE A 35 -0.96 5.17 9.08
CA ILE A 35 -1.12 3.82 8.53
C ILE A 35 -2.32 3.75 7.59
N CYS A 36 -2.26 2.79 6.65
CA CYS A 36 -3.37 2.43 5.78
C CYS A 36 -3.76 0.98 6.01
N ILE A 37 -5.02 0.74 6.35
CA ILE A 37 -5.60 -0.60 6.41
C ILE A 37 -6.23 -0.90 5.06
N THR A 38 -5.82 -1.99 4.46
CA THR A 38 -6.22 -2.40 3.10
C THR A 38 -6.61 -3.87 3.09
N ASP A 39 -7.62 -4.20 3.91
CA ASP A 39 -8.10 -5.57 4.07
C ASP A 39 -8.54 -6.19 2.74
N HIS A 40 -8.42 -7.50 2.64
CA HIS A 40 -8.77 -8.28 1.45
C HIS A 40 -10.25 -8.10 1.07
N ASP A 41 -10.48 -7.57 -0.13
CA ASP A 41 -11.81 -7.35 -0.72
C ASP A 41 -12.81 -6.66 0.24
N SER A 42 -12.29 -5.79 1.16
CA SER A 42 -13.12 -5.15 2.19
C SER A 42 -12.65 -3.74 2.56
N MET A 43 -13.60 -2.84 2.74
CA MET A 43 -13.42 -1.55 3.40
C MET A 43 -14.27 -1.43 4.69
N GLY A 44 -14.67 -2.55 5.25
CA GLY A 44 -15.60 -2.60 6.38
C GLY A 44 -15.09 -1.95 7.66
N LEU A 45 -13.77 -1.73 7.77
CA LEU A 45 -13.16 -1.11 8.95
C LEU A 45 -13.34 0.42 9.03
N ARG A 46 -13.84 1.10 7.97
CA ARG A 46 -13.85 2.58 7.84
C ARG A 46 -14.39 3.32 9.05
N GLU A 47 -15.60 2.99 9.49
CA GLU A 47 -16.24 3.72 10.60
C GLU A 47 -15.46 3.55 11.90
N PHE A 48 -15.03 2.32 12.18
CA PHE A 48 -14.24 2.04 13.38
C PHE A 48 -12.88 2.74 13.31
N ALA A 49 -12.17 2.63 12.19
CA ALA A 49 -10.86 3.27 11.99
C ALA A 49 -10.95 4.80 12.11
N ALA A 50 -11.97 5.44 11.52
CA ALA A 50 -12.18 6.89 11.61
C ALA A 50 -12.43 7.36 13.06
N SER A 51 -13.23 6.59 13.82
CA SER A 51 -13.47 6.86 15.24
C SER A 51 -12.21 6.66 16.08
N TYR A 52 -11.49 5.57 15.83
CA TYR A 52 -10.28 5.24 16.58
C TYR A 52 -9.13 6.20 16.27
N SER A 53 -8.94 6.59 15.01
CA SER A 53 -7.96 7.60 14.58
C SER A 53 -8.10 8.91 15.38
N LYS A 54 -9.34 9.43 15.52
CA LYS A 54 -9.62 10.61 16.34
C LYS A 54 -9.28 10.41 17.81
N LYS A 55 -9.64 9.24 18.36
CA LYS A 55 -9.39 8.90 19.78
C LYS A 55 -7.91 8.89 20.12
N VAL A 56 -7.08 8.34 19.22
CA VAL A 56 -5.63 8.15 19.45
C VAL A 56 -4.78 9.25 18.85
N ASN A 57 -5.40 10.24 18.18
CA ASN A 57 -4.75 11.33 17.45
C ASN A 57 -3.63 10.80 16.53
N PHE A 58 -3.99 9.86 15.64
CA PHE A 58 -3.06 9.23 14.71
C PHE A 58 -3.77 8.94 13.39
N PRO A 59 -3.23 9.36 12.23
CA PRO A 59 -3.84 9.14 10.93
C PRO A 59 -3.99 7.64 10.60
N ILE A 60 -5.23 7.21 10.36
CA ILE A 60 -5.57 5.86 9.93
C ILE A 60 -6.47 5.99 8.70
N PHE A 61 -5.95 5.57 7.55
CA PHE A 61 -6.69 5.55 6.29
C PHE A 61 -7.20 4.14 6.02
N VAL A 62 -8.34 4.02 5.36
CA VAL A 62 -8.87 2.72 4.95
C VAL A 62 -9.04 2.71 3.44
N GLY A 63 -8.33 1.80 2.81
CA GLY A 63 -8.45 1.41 1.41
C GLY A 63 -8.95 -0.02 1.28
N ILE A 64 -8.58 -0.66 0.18
CA ILE A 64 -8.89 -2.06 -0.11
C ILE A 64 -7.72 -2.71 -0.84
N GLU A 65 -7.40 -3.96 -0.52
CA GLU A 65 -6.66 -4.83 -1.41
C GLU A 65 -7.65 -5.69 -2.19
N PHE A 66 -7.94 -5.26 -3.42
CA PHE A 66 -8.89 -5.94 -4.29
C PHE A 66 -8.20 -7.02 -5.12
N PHE A 67 -8.70 -8.26 -5.01
CA PHE A 67 -8.18 -9.36 -5.81
C PHE A 67 -8.87 -9.44 -7.17
N SER A 68 -8.29 -8.77 -8.17
CA SER A 68 -8.73 -8.85 -9.56
C SER A 68 -8.47 -10.22 -10.20
N LEU A 69 -8.95 -10.43 -11.43
CA LEU A 69 -8.67 -11.67 -12.19
C LEU A 69 -7.18 -11.86 -12.51
N GLN A 70 -6.36 -10.78 -12.55
CA GLN A 70 -4.94 -10.83 -12.85
C GLN A 70 -4.03 -10.69 -11.64
N GLY A 71 -4.52 -10.14 -10.53
CA GLY A 71 -3.72 -9.95 -9.30
C GLY A 71 -4.27 -8.86 -8.39
N ASP A 72 -3.56 -8.62 -7.28
CA ASP A 72 -3.97 -7.69 -6.25
C ASP A 72 -3.66 -6.23 -6.62
N ILE A 73 -4.64 -5.37 -6.35
CA ILE A 73 -4.55 -3.93 -6.54
C ILE A 73 -5.04 -3.23 -5.27
N ILE A 74 -4.19 -2.40 -4.71
CA ILE A 74 -4.57 -1.52 -3.60
C ILE A 74 -5.26 -0.27 -4.17
N ALA A 75 -6.35 0.15 -3.52
CA ALA A 75 -7.05 1.38 -3.89
C ALA A 75 -7.45 2.22 -2.68
N PHE A 76 -7.41 3.56 -2.85
CA PHE A 76 -7.86 4.57 -1.89
C PHE A 76 -8.75 5.61 -2.55
N GLY A 77 -9.56 6.30 -1.73
CA GLY A 77 -10.39 7.41 -2.20
C GLY A 77 -11.60 6.96 -3.04
N ILE A 78 -12.09 5.74 -2.79
CA ILE A 78 -13.29 5.19 -3.43
C ILE A 78 -14.38 4.96 -2.38
N ASP A 79 -15.64 5.14 -2.75
CA ASP A 79 -16.78 4.94 -1.85
C ASP A 79 -17.36 3.52 -1.91
N SER A 80 -17.14 2.85 -3.03
CA SER A 80 -17.63 1.49 -3.30
C SER A 80 -16.62 0.68 -4.09
N TYR A 81 -16.80 -0.63 -4.11
CA TYR A 81 -15.99 -1.58 -4.87
C TYR A 81 -16.89 -2.71 -5.39
N PRO A 82 -16.48 -3.45 -6.46
CA PRO A 82 -17.24 -4.57 -6.98
C PRO A 82 -17.38 -5.69 -5.96
N ASP A 83 -18.56 -6.34 -5.92
CA ASP A 83 -18.87 -7.48 -5.05
C ASP A 83 -18.39 -8.83 -5.60
N HIS A 84 -17.76 -8.81 -6.77
CA HIS A 84 -17.18 -9.97 -7.43
C HIS A 84 -15.89 -9.59 -8.16
N ARG A 85 -15.08 -10.58 -8.50
CA ARG A 85 -13.83 -10.35 -9.23
C ARG A 85 -14.10 -9.89 -10.66
N ILE A 86 -13.47 -8.81 -11.02
CA ILE A 86 -13.41 -8.24 -12.38
C ILE A 86 -11.95 -8.20 -12.85
N SER A 87 -11.72 -7.87 -14.10
CA SER A 87 -10.35 -7.72 -14.60
C SER A 87 -9.62 -6.55 -13.91
N ALA A 88 -8.30 -6.61 -13.90
CA ALA A 88 -7.47 -5.53 -13.35
C ALA A 88 -7.77 -4.18 -14.00
N GLN A 89 -7.96 -4.15 -15.33
CA GLN A 89 -8.29 -2.91 -16.04
C GLN A 89 -9.66 -2.36 -15.64
N GLU A 90 -10.68 -3.22 -15.56
CA GLU A 90 -12.01 -2.79 -15.12
C GLU A 90 -11.98 -2.23 -13.69
N PHE A 91 -11.21 -2.84 -12.78
CA PHE A 91 -11.06 -2.31 -11.43
C PHE A 91 -10.32 -0.98 -11.39
N ILE A 92 -9.24 -0.83 -12.16
CA ILE A 92 -8.53 0.45 -12.30
C ILE A 92 -9.49 1.55 -12.80
N ASP A 93 -10.24 1.27 -13.87
CA ASP A 93 -11.21 2.21 -14.43
C ASP A 93 -12.30 2.57 -13.42
N PHE A 94 -12.76 1.58 -12.64
CA PHE A 94 -13.74 1.78 -11.57
C PHE A 94 -13.22 2.71 -10.46
N VAL A 95 -11.95 2.55 -10.04
CA VAL A 95 -11.29 3.44 -9.07
C VAL A 95 -11.15 4.85 -9.63
N LYS A 96 -10.71 4.97 -10.88
CA LYS A 96 -10.53 6.27 -11.55
C LYS A 96 -11.85 7.02 -11.74
N ALA A 97 -12.93 6.33 -12.04
CA ALA A 97 -14.26 6.93 -12.17
C ALA A 97 -14.77 7.57 -10.86
N GLN A 98 -14.27 7.11 -9.71
CA GLN A 98 -14.57 7.67 -8.39
C GLN A 98 -13.56 8.75 -7.94
N GLY A 99 -12.54 9.05 -8.74
CA GLY A 99 -11.48 10.00 -8.37
C GLY A 99 -10.42 9.42 -7.44
N GLY A 100 -10.42 8.10 -7.23
CA GLY A 100 -9.46 7.40 -6.39
C GLY A 100 -8.10 7.19 -7.06
N VAL A 101 -7.18 6.65 -6.28
CA VAL A 101 -5.86 6.18 -6.72
C VAL A 101 -5.71 4.68 -6.49
N CYS A 102 -4.92 4.03 -7.33
CA CYS A 102 -4.62 2.61 -7.17
C CYS A 102 -3.20 2.26 -7.60
N TYR A 103 -2.65 1.23 -6.97
CA TYR A 103 -1.33 0.71 -7.29
C TYR A 103 -1.28 -0.82 -7.20
N SER A 104 -0.34 -1.41 -7.94
CA SER A 104 -0.14 -2.86 -7.91
C SER A 104 0.52 -3.29 -6.60
N ALA A 105 -0.13 -4.16 -5.84
CA ALA A 105 0.42 -4.79 -4.66
C ALA A 105 1.42 -5.89 -5.07
N HIS A 106 2.55 -5.98 -4.38
CA HIS A 106 3.57 -7.06 -4.49
C HIS A 106 3.64 -7.78 -5.86
N PRO A 107 3.83 -7.05 -6.99
CA PRO A 107 3.54 -7.54 -8.34
C PRO A 107 4.27 -8.82 -8.75
N PHE A 108 5.42 -9.11 -8.15
CA PHE A 108 6.26 -10.27 -8.48
C PHE A 108 6.48 -11.22 -7.29
N ARG A 109 5.62 -11.14 -6.25
CA ARG A 109 5.63 -12.10 -5.16
C ARG A 109 5.20 -13.48 -5.68
N ASN A 110 5.93 -14.53 -5.31
CA ASN A 110 5.65 -15.90 -5.76
C ASN A 110 4.46 -16.52 -5.00
N ASN A 111 3.26 -15.93 -5.15
CA ASN A 111 2.01 -16.40 -4.55
C ASN A 111 0.83 -16.41 -5.54
N ARG A 112 1.07 -16.11 -6.82
CA ARG A 112 0.07 -15.99 -7.89
C ARG A 112 -0.98 -14.91 -7.63
N ARG A 113 -0.63 -13.88 -6.86
CA ARG A 113 -1.51 -12.73 -6.54
C ARG A 113 -0.99 -11.41 -7.09
N GLY A 114 0.21 -11.35 -7.64
CA GLY A 114 0.74 -10.15 -8.27
C GLY A 114 0.29 -10.00 -9.72
N LEU A 115 0.24 -8.76 -10.22
CA LEU A 115 -0.10 -8.47 -11.63
C LEU A 115 0.96 -8.98 -12.61
N GLU A 116 2.21 -9.17 -12.16
CA GLU A 116 3.32 -9.68 -12.97
C GLU A 116 3.43 -8.96 -14.35
N GLU A 117 3.47 -9.71 -15.45
CA GLU A 117 3.60 -9.16 -16.80
C GLU A 117 2.35 -8.38 -17.27
N HIS A 118 1.18 -8.58 -16.63
CA HIS A 118 -0.04 -7.81 -16.90
C HIS A 118 0.13 -6.31 -16.60
N LEU A 119 1.16 -5.91 -15.83
CA LEU A 119 1.55 -4.51 -15.67
C LEU A 119 1.79 -3.80 -17.01
N ASN A 120 2.23 -4.50 -18.06
CA ASN A 120 2.42 -3.94 -19.38
C ASN A 120 1.09 -3.72 -20.15
N GLU A 121 0.04 -4.40 -19.75
CA GLU A 121 -1.25 -4.43 -20.45
C GLU A 121 -2.23 -3.39 -19.87
N VAL A 122 -2.19 -3.20 -18.54
CA VAL A 122 -3.11 -2.26 -17.86
C VAL A 122 -2.66 -0.81 -18.01
N ARG A 123 -3.62 0.11 -17.86
CA ARG A 123 -3.40 1.56 -17.89
C ARG A 123 -4.11 2.24 -16.72
N GLY A 124 -3.54 3.32 -16.23
CA GLY A 124 -4.17 4.13 -15.16
C GLY A 124 -3.74 3.78 -13.74
N LEU A 125 -2.83 2.82 -13.53
CA LEU A 125 -2.17 2.65 -12.23
C LEU A 125 -1.39 3.92 -11.87
N ASP A 126 -1.45 4.33 -10.61
CA ASP A 126 -0.68 5.46 -10.08
C ASP A 126 0.68 5.03 -9.53
N GLY A 127 0.78 3.80 -9.04
CA GLY A 127 1.99 3.31 -8.39
C GLY A 127 2.17 1.80 -8.47
N ILE A 128 3.24 1.34 -7.82
CA ILE A 128 3.63 -0.07 -7.74
C ILE A 128 4.44 -0.31 -6.46
N GLU A 129 4.17 -1.39 -5.74
CA GLU A 129 4.99 -1.79 -4.59
C GLU A 129 6.37 -2.28 -5.03
N VAL A 130 7.39 -1.52 -4.68
CA VAL A 130 8.80 -1.87 -4.89
C VAL A 130 9.47 -2.40 -3.62
N LEU A 131 8.90 -2.12 -2.44
CA LEU A 131 9.24 -2.78 -1.18
C LEU A 131 7.96 -3.34 -0.57
N ASN A 132 7.96 -4.65 -0.31
CA ASN A 132 6.87 -5.32 0.37
C ASN A 132 7.44 -6.30 1.40
N GLY A 133 6.90 -6.28 2.62
CA GLY A 133 7.44 -7.00 3.78
C GLY A 133 7.42 -8.54 3.67
N SER A 134 6.71 -9.07 2.69
CA SER A 134 6.57 -10.50 2.43
C SER A 134 7.15 -10.93 1.06
N THR A 135 7.88 -10.01 0.39
CA THR A 135 8.42 -10.23 -0.96
C THR A 135 9.95 -10.29 -0.94
N LEU A 136 10.55 -11.20 -1.71
CA LEU A 136 11.99 -11.36 -1.82
C LEU A 136 12.64 -10.16 -2.54
N LYS A 137 13.89 -9.83 -2.16
CA LYS A 137 14.64 -8.69 -2.72
C LYS A 137 14.65 -8.68 -4.26
N ALA A 138 14.91 -9.81 -4.92
CA ALA A 138 14.94 -9.88 -6.38
C ALA A 138 13.60 -9.53 -7.04
N ALA A 139 12.46 -9.92 -6.43
CA ALA A 139 11.14 -9.55 -6.89
C ALA A 139 10.84 -8.06 -6.66
N CYS A 140 11.31 -7.50 -5.53
CA CYS A 140 11.25 -6.06 -5.25
C CYS A 140 12.08 -5.26 -6.27
N GLN A 141 13.26 -5.74 -6.65
CA GLN A 141 14.09 -5.11 -7.68
C GLN A 141 13.40 -5.15 -9.05
N LYS A 142 12.81 -6.29 -9.43
CA LYS A 142 12.01 -6.38 -10.66
C LYS A 142 10.84 -5.37 -10.63
N ALA A 143 10.13 -5.22 -9.51
CA ALA A 143 9.09 -4.22 -9.36
C ALA A 143 9.62 -2.78 -9.52
N ALA A 144 10.82 -2.49 -9.02
CA ALA A 144 11.47 -1.19 -9.18
C ALA A 144 11.88 -0.90 -10.64
N GLU A 145 12.27 -1.91 -11.42
CA GLU A 145 12.49 -1.77 -12.86
C GLU A 145 11.21 -1.38 -13.59
N TYR A 146 10.08 -2.04 -13.26
CA TYR A 146 8.77 -1.72 -13.81
C TYR A 146 8.27 -0.35 -13.38
N ALA A 147 8.47 0.06 -12.12
CA ALA A 147 8.15 1.40 -11.65
C ALA A 147 8.77 2.48 -12.55
N ARG A 148 10.07 2.31 -12.85
CA ARG A 148 10.80 3.23 -13.73
C ARG A 148 10.35 3.16 -15.19
N ALA A 149 10.17 1.94 -15.73
CA ALA A 149 9.81 1.75 -17.15
C ALA A 149 8.41 2.28 -17.47
N LEU A 150 7.47 2.18 -16.52
CA LEU A 150 6.07 2.57 -16.68
C LEU A 150 5.75 3.94 -16.07
N ASP A 151 6.74 4.67 -15.53
CA ASP A 151 6.59 5.96 -14.85
C ASP A 151 5.56 5.91 -13.69
N LEU A 152 5.57 4.81 -12.92
CA LEU A 152 4.72 4.60 -11.76
C LEU A 152 5.40 5.07 -10.47
N VAL A 153 4.59 5.57 -9.51
CA VAL A 153 5.08 5.95 -8.19
C VAL A 153 5.58 4.70 -7.45
N PRO A 154 6.86 4.66 -7.03
CA PRO A 154 7.37 3.54 -6.25
C PRO A 154 6.86 3.61 -4.81
N VAL A 155 6.18 2.57 -4.34
CA VAL A 155 5.59 2.45 -3.00
C VAL A 155 6.39 1.45 -2.16
N GLY A 156 6.54 1.75 -0.88
CA GLY A 156 7.01 0.80 0.13
C GLY A 156 5.92 0.56 1.16
N ALA A 157 5.62 -0.71 1.47
CA ALA A 157 4.61 -1.07 2.46
C ALA A 157 4.90 -2.42 3.11
N SER A 158 4.37 -2.65 4.31
CA SER A 158 4.73 -3.84 5.10
C SER A 158 3.98 -5.10 4.68
N ASP A 159 2.74 -4.97 4.21
CA ASP A 159 1.83 -6.12 3.99
C ASP A 159 1.77 -7.01 5.24
N CYS A 160 1.58 -6.36 6.40
CA CYS A 160 1.68 -7.04 7.68
C CYS A 160 0.41 -7.80 8.05
N HIS A 161 0.61 -9.02 8.53
CA HIS A 161 -0.42 -9.90 9.08
C HIS A 161 -0.05 -10.36 10.50
N VAL A 162 1.16 -10.00 10.95
CA VAL A 162 1.72 -10.34 12.27
C VAL A 162 2.50 -9.15 12.83
N PRO A 163 2.63 -9.02 14.19
CA PRO A 163 3.21 -7.85 14.84
C PRO A 163 4.62 -7.48 14.36
N GLU A 164 5.47 -8.46 14.11
CA GLU A 164 6.87 -8.27 13.73
C GLU A 164 7.03 -7.56 12.38
N LYS A 165 5.99 -7.65 11.54
CA LYS A 165 5.98 -7.06 10.19
C LYS A 165 5.46 -5.63 10.16
N VAL A 166 4.71 -5.17 11.16
CA VAL A 166 4.17 -3.80 11.19
C VAL A 166 5.28 -2.79 10.96
N GLY A 167 5.15 -1.94 9.94
CA GLY A 167 6.06 -0.85 9.64
C GLY A 167 7.49 -1.25 9.25
N VAL A 168 7.74 -2.49 8.78
CA VAL A 168 9.09 -2.86 8.27
C VAL A 168 9.45 -2.07 7.02
N TYR A 169 8.44 -1.68 6.25
CA TYR A 169 8.52 -0.75 5.14
C TYR A 169 7.43 0.32 5.26
N ALA A 170 7.65 1.45 4.63
CA ALA A 170 6.70 2.56 4.55
C ALA A 170 6.94 3.35 3.27
N THR A 171 6.07 4.29 2.98
CA THR A 171 6.25 5.30 1.94
C THR A 171 6.51 6.66 2.59
N TYR A 172 7.55 7.35 2.12
CA TYR A 172 7.86 8.72 2.51
C TYR A 172 7.00 9.71 1.71
N PHE A 173 6.28 10.55 2.42
CA PHE A 173 5.52 11.68 1.92
C PHE A 173 6.27 12.97 2.27
N PRO A 174 6.65 13.81 1.29
CA PRO A 174 7.36 15.06 1.57
C PRO A 174 6.44 16.12 2.20
N GLU A 175 5.15 16.00 2.04
CA GLU A 175 4.13 16.87 2.63
C GLU A 175 3.33 16.13 3.70
N GLU A 176 2.65 16.87 4.58
CA GLU A 176 1.75 16.31 5.57
C GLU A 176 0.48 15.77 4.89
N VAL A 177 -0.02 14.64 5.40
CA VAL A 177 -1.21 13.95 4.91
C VAL A 177 -2.06 13.55 6.12
N HIS A 178 -3.25 14.12 6.24
CA HIS A 178 -4.18 13.90 7.34
C HIS A 178 -5.56 13.44 6.87
N THR A 179 -5.85 13.52 5.57
CA THR A 179 -7.12 13.08 4.97
C THR A 179 -6.86 12.13 3.79
N VAL A 180 -7.88 11.36 3.42
CA VAL A 180 -7.78 10.46 2.26
C VAL A 180 -7.65 11.25 0.95
N GLU A 181 -8.24 12.44 0.87
CA GLU A 181 -8.13 13.33 -0.29
C GLU A 181 -6.69 13.84 -0.47
N GLU A 182 -6.02 14.18 0.63
CA GLU A 182 -4.60 14.57 0.62
C GLU A 182 -3.70 13.39 0.23
N LEU A 183 -4.01 12.16 0.71
CA LEU A 183 -3.32 10.94 0.30
C LEU A 183 -3.46 10.70 -1.21
N VAL A 184 -4.68 10.80 -1.74
CA VAL A 184 -4.97 10.69 -3.18
C VAL A 184 -4.20 11.75 -3.97
N ALA A 185 -4.23 13.02 -3.52
CA ALA A 185 -3.52 14.13 -4.17
C ALA A 185 -2.00 13.93 -4.17
N ALA A 186 -1.43 13.30 -3.14
CA ALA A 186 0.01 13.06 -3.06
C ALA A 186 0.52 12.12 -4.17
N PHE A 187 -0.28 11.14 -4.59
CA PHE A 187 0.10 10.25 -5.71
C PHE A 187 0.25 11.01 -7.03
N THR A 188 -0.58 12.03 -7.27
CA THR A 188 -0.52 12.83 -8.51
C THR A 188 0.76 13.66 -8.63
N LYS A 189 1.43 13.99 -7.50
CA LYS A 189 2.68 14.74 -7.47
C LYS A 189 3.90 13.88 -7.83
N LYS A 190 3.77 12.56 -7.84
CA LYS A 190 4.83 11.58 -8.16
C LYS A 190 6.15 11.79 -7.41
N ASN A 191 6.11 12.32 -6.19
CA ASN A 191 7.29 12.61 -5.37
C ASN A 191 7.38 11.74 -4.11
N LEU A 192 6.53 10.73 -4.00
CA LEU A 192 6.57 9.71 -2.96
C LEU A 192 7.80 8.80 -3.16
N LYS A 193 8.33 8.27 -2.05
CA LYS A 193 9.50 7.40 -2.08
C LYS A 193 9.33 6.22 -1.13
N PRO A 194 9.70 4.99 -1.53
CA PRO A 194 9.71 3.87 -0.62
C PRO A 194 10.74 4.08 0.49
N ALA A 195 10.45 3.56 1.67
CA ALA A 195 11.31 3.63 2.84
C ALA A 195 11.32 2.30 3.60
N TYR A 196 12.39 2.06 4.36
CA TYR A 196 12.57 0.89 5.19
C TYR A 196 12.99 1.27 6.61
N TYR A 197 12.53 0.49 7.60
CA TYR A 197 12.89 0.66 9.00
C TYR A 197 14.19 -0.08 9.31
N LYS A 198 15.16 0.64 9.85
CA LYS A 198 16.45 0.08 10.26
C LYS A 198 17.08 0.93 11.35
N ASP A 199 17.72 0.29 12.34
CA ASP A 199 18.45 0.96 13.43
C ASP A 199 17.63 2.05 14.15
N GLY A 200 16.33 1.74 14.40
CA GLY A 200 15.40 2.60 15.15
C GLY A 200 14.80 3.77 14.37
N LYS A 201 14.95 3.81 13.05
CA LYS A 201 14.40 4.90 12.20
C LYS A 201 14.10 4.46 10.77
N TYR A 202 13.31 5.27 10.06
CA TYR A 202 13.08 5.11 8.62
C TYR A 202 14.19 5.72 7.78
N HIS A 203 14.54 5.01 6.72
CA HIS A 203 15.48 5.43 5.69
C HIS A 203 14.76 5.42 4.34
N VAL A 204 14.77 6.54 3.63
CA VAL A 204 14.24 6.62 2.27
C VAL A 204 15.14 5.81 1.33
N LEU A 205 14.53 4.94 0.53
CA LEU A 205 15.23 4.13 -0.45
C LEU A 205 15.59 4.98 -1.67
N ASP A 206 16.85 4.92 -2.06
CA ASP A 206 17.28 5.35 -3.38
C ASP A 206 17.05 4.21 -4.37
N VAL A 207 15.99 4.32 -5.18
CA VAL A 207 15.56 3.29 -6.13
C VAL A 207 16.62 3.02 -7.19
N ASP A 208 17.33 4.07 -7.66
CA ASP A 208 18.39 3.90 -8.67
C ASP A 208 19.60 3.15 -8.11
N LYS A 209 19.93 3.38 -6.84
CA LYS A 209 20.97 2.62 -6.14
C LYS A 209 20.52 1.19 -5.88
N PHE A 210 19.28 1.00 -5.44
CA PHE A 210 18.70 -0.32 -5.18
C PHE A 210 18.71 -1.23 -6.41
N LEU A 211 18.52 -0.67 -7.60
CA LEU A 211 18.61 -1.37 -8.88
C LEU A 211 20.03 -1.77 -9.27
N LYS A 212 21.07 -1.09 -8.73
CA LYS A 212 22.48 -1.41 -9.03
C LYS A 212 23.10 -2.43 -8.09
N ASP A 213 22.45 -2.73 -6.96
CA ASP A 213 22.90 -3.70 -5.96
C ASP A 213 22.54 -5.18 -6.34
N ILE A 214 22.54 -5.49 -7.64
CA ILE A 214 22.26 -6.82 -8.23
C ILE A 214 23.54 -7.62 -8.31
#